data_e56789aade8fa721d8a0446e7329c913
#
_entry.id   e56789aade8fa721d8a0446e7329c913
#
_cell.length_a   1.000
_cell.length_b   1.000
_cell.length_c   1.000
_cell.angle_alpha   90.00
_cell.angle_beta   90.00
_cell.angle_gamma   90.00
#
_symmetry.space_group_name_H-M   'P 1'
#
loop_
_entity.id
_entity.type
_entity.pdbx_description
1 polymer ?
#
loop_
_entity_poly.entity_id
_entity_poly.type
_entity_poly.pdbx_seq_one_letter_code
_entity_poly.pdbx_strand_id
1 'polypeptide(L)'
;MGGEVGYSNLGFEYKNYFSLSSRSVICPKISFGFADKTLPLSEQYSLGGQESFYGMNYSEYRGRQIFLTSLMYRYKLPFTIFFDTYLKLRYDLGNTWAEQEQIKFKDLRHGIGFAISFDTPIGPAEFAVGRSFLFRKDLPENPISRGDVLFYFSIGYYY
;
A
#
# COMPACT_ATOMS: atom_id res chain seq x y z
N MET A 1 -7.56 35.01 15.61
CA MET A 1 -8.54 34.82 14.54
C MET A 1 -8.23 33.46 13.90
N GLY A 2 -8.94 32.41 14.30
CA GLY A 2 -8.87 31.08 13.70
C GLY A 2 -9.83 31.07 12.52
N GLY A 3 -9.26 31.11 11.29
CA GLY A 3 -10.05 30.91 10.09
C GLY A 3 -10.43 29.43 10.03
N GLU A 4 -11.72 29.09 10.04
CA GLU A 4 -12.20 27.76 9.70
C GLU A 4 -11.90 27.54 8.20
N VAL A 5 -10.92 26.70 7.91
CA VAL A 5 -10.65 26.27 6.54
C VAL A 5 -11.59 25.11 6.25
N GLY A 6 -12.69 25.40 5.55
CA GLY A 6 -13.58 24.35 5.03
C GLY A 6 -12.89 23.63 3.87
N TYR A 7 -12.81 22.30 3.90
CA TYR A 7 -12.38 21.47 2.79
C TYR A 7 -13.35 20.31 2.59
N SER A 8 -13.35 19.75 1.38
CA SER A 8 -14.13 18.58 1.02
C SER A 8 -13.19 17.46 0.59
N ASN A 9 -13.38 16.29 1.15
CA ASN A 9 -12.73 15.07 0.69
C ASN A 9 -13.75 13.94 0.55
N LEU A 10 -13.51 13.08 -0.42
CA LEU A 10 -14.27 11.85 -0.68
C LEU A 10 -13.27 10.71 -0.82
N GLY A 11 -13.37 9.73 0.07
CA GLY A 11 -12.56 8.53 0.02
C GLY A 11 -13.43 7.28 -0.08
N PHE A 12 -12.96 6.31 -0.83
CA PHE A 12 -13.55 4.98 -0.91
C PHE A 12 -12.45 3.94 -0.73
N GLU A 13 -12.71 2.95 0.12
CA GLU A 13 -11.87 1.77 0.27
C GLU A 13 -12.76 0.52 0.26
N TYR A 14 -12.36 -0.44 -0.55
CA TYR A 14 -12.90 -1.78 -0.55
C TYR A 14 -11.79 -2.79 -0.30
N LYS A 15 -11.99 -3.67 0.67
CA LYS A 15 -11.06 -4.75 1.01
C LYS A 15 -11.88 -6.00 1.32
N ASN A 16 -11.49 -7.13 0.76
CA ASN A 16 -12.17 -8.40 1.02
C ASN A 16 -11.16 -9.54 1.14
N TYR A 17 -11.59 -10.65 1.74
CA TYR A 17 -10.78 -11.84 1.95
C TYR A 17 -11.51 -13.05 1.36
N PHE A 18 -10.92 -13.65 0.34
CA PHE A 18 -11.44 -14.85 -0.30
C PHE A 18 -10.59 -16.05 0.08
N SER A 19 -11.18 -16.98 0.83
CA SER A 19 -10.53 -18.24 1.16
C SER A 19 -10.52 -19.15 -0.06
N LEU A 20 -9.34 -19.45 -0.59
CA LEU A 20 -9.15 -20.40 -1.70
C LEU A 20 -9.07 -21.83 -1.19
N SER A 21 -8.54 -22.01 0.02
CA SER A 21 -8.44 -23.29 0.72
C SER A 21 -8.37 -23.05 2.22
N SER A 22 -8.32 -24.13 3.02
CA SER A 22 -8.14 -24.05 4.48
C SER A 22 -6.85 -23.31 4.91
N ARG A 23 -5.90 -23.12 4.00
CA ARG A 23 -4.60 -22.48 4.29
C ARG A 23 -4.28 -21.29 3.42
N SER A 24 -5.07 -21.02 2.38
CA SER A 24 -4.78 -20.01 1.37
C SER A 24 -5.89 -18.98 1.29
N VAL A 25 -5.53 -17.70 1.32
CA VAL A 25 -6.45 -16.57 1.22
C VAL A 25 -5.90 -15.56 0.22
N ILE A 26 -6.78 -15.05 -0.64
CA ILE A 26 -6.52 -13.87 -1.48
C ILE A 26 -7.25 -12.68 -0.90
N CYS A 27 -6.57 -11.56 -0.81
CA CYS A 27 -7.12 -10.30 -0.33
C CYS A 27 -6.92 -9.20 -1.37
N PRO A 28 -7.91 -8.94 -2.25
CA PRO A 28 -7.93 -7.74 -3.06
C PRO A 28 -8.31 -6.52 -2.21
N LYS A 29 -7.67 -5.41 -2.51
CA LYS A 29 -7.98 -4.09 -1.97
C LYS A 29 -8.01 -3.09 -3.11
N ILE A 30 -8.96 -2.17 -3.09
CA ILE A 30 -8.98 -0.99 -3.93
C ILE A 30 -9.33 0.22 -3.07
N SER A 31 -8.61 1.30 -3.29
CA SER A 31 -8.83 2.56 -2.59
C SER A 31 -8.67 3.71 -3.58
N PHE A 32 -9.57 4.66 -3.53
CA PHE A 32 -9.42 5.92 -4.24
C PHE A 32 -9.97 7.06 -3.40
N GLY A 33 -9.39 8.23 -3.60
CA GLY A 33 -9.78 9.41 -2.87
C GLY A 33 -9.58 10.68 -3.71
N PHE A 34 -10.48 11.61 -3.49
CA PHE A 34 -10.51 12.92 -4.14
C PHE A 34 -10.72 13.99 -3.09
N ALA A 35 -9.92 15.04 -3.14
CA ALA A 35 -10.08 16.20 -2.29
C ALA A 35 -9.92 17.49 -3.08
N ASP A 36 -10.49 18.55 -2.54
CA ASP A 36 -10.38 19.89 -3.13
C ASP A 36 -9.01 20.53 -2.88
N LYS A 37 -8.80 21.71 -3.47
CA LYS A 37 -7.52 22.45 -3.40
C LYS A 37 -7.24 23.04 -2.02
N THR A 38 -8.25 23.12 -1.15
CA THR A 38 -8.13 23.69 0.18
C THR A 38 -7.73 22.69 1.25
N LEU A 39 -7.62 21.39 0.88
CA LEU A 39 -7.22 20.34 1.82
C LEU A 39 -5.82 20.61 2.40
N PRO A 40 -5.69 20.71 3.74
CA PRO A 40 -4.40 20.89 4.40
C PRO A 40 -3.42 19.74 4.09
N LEU A 41 -2.12 20.04 4.12
CA LEU A 41 -1.07 19.04 3.89
C LEU A 41 -1.13 17.86 4.85
N SER A 42 -1.57 18.11 6.10
CA SER A 42 -1.73 17.06 7.12
C SER A 42 -2.79 16.03 6.77
N GLU A 43 -3.83 16.45 6.04
CA GLU A 43 -4.99 15.63 5.68
C GLU A 43 -4.86 14.98 4.30
N GLN A 44 -3.80 15.29 3.57
CA GLN A 44 -3.58 14.72 2.24
C GLN A 44 -3.41 13.21 2.30
N TYR A 45 -3.94 12.53 1.29
CA TYR A 45 -3.73 11.10 1.10
C TYR A 45 -2.25 10.80 0.96
N SER A 46 -1.80 9.72 1.60
CA SER A 46 -0.42 9.30 1.56
C SER A 46 -0.27 7.89 0.96
N LEU A 47 0.81 7.70 0.23
CA LEU A 47 1.20 6.43 -0.37
C LEU A 47 2.59 6.04 0.14
N GLY A 48 2.75 4.79 0.55
CA GLY A 48 4.00 4.22 1.02
C GLY A 48 3.90 3.64 2.43
N GLY A 49 4.82 2.72 2.72
CA GLY A 49 4.88 1.96 3.96
C GLY A 49 4.23 0.58 3.85
N GLN A 50 4.50 -0.26 4.85
CA GLN A 50 4.08 -1.66 4.89
C GLN A 50 2.57 -1.86 4.68
N GLU A 51 1.74 -0.99 5.25
CA GLU A 51 0.27 -1.12 5.19
C GLU A 51 -0.32 -0.58 3.87
N SER A 52 0.32 0.42 3.27
CA SER A 52 -0.18 1.11 2.10
C SER A 52 0.45 0.56 0.82
N PHE A 53 1.78 0.69 0.65
CA PHE A 53 2.46 0.38 -0.60
C PHE A 53 3.87 -0.15 -0.35
N TYR A 54 4.18 -1.38 -0.80
CA TYR A 54 5.49 -1.97 -0.65
C TYR A 54 6.56 -1.32 -1.53
N GLY A 55 7.78 -1.22 -0.98
CA GLY A 55 8.92 -0.62 -1.66
C GLY A 55 8.91 0.90 -1.67
N MET A 56 8.16 1.52 -0.75
CA MET A 56 8.15 2.95 -0.47
C MET A 56 8.24 3.19 1.03
N ASN A 57 8.89 4.28 1.43
CA ASN A 57 8.91 4.72 2.82
C ASN A 57 7.51 5.17 3.26
N TYR A 58 7.27 5.20 4.57
CA TYR A 58 5.99 5.66 5.09
C TYR A 58 5.68 7.08 4.61
N SER A 59 4.49 7.26 4.02
CA SER A 59 4.03 8.55 3.50
C SER A 59 5.01 9.21 2.52
N GLU A 60 5.72 8.43 1.71
CA GLU A 60 6.73 8.93 0.76
C GLU A 60 6.11 9.84 -0.31
N TYR A 61 4.91 9.52 -0.74
CA TYR A 61 4.14 10.35 -1.67
C TYR A 61 2.87 10.83 -1.02
N ARG A 62 2.56 12.11 -1.19
CA ARG A 62 1.33 12.72 -0.73
C ARG A 62 0.61 13.44 -1.85
N GLY A 63 -0.71 13.49 -1.78
CA GLY A 63 -1.53 14.18 -2.77
C GLY A 63 -2.98 14.33 -2.31
N ARG A 64 -3.69 15.19 -3.01
CA ARG A 64 -5.14 15.38 -2.81
C ARG A 64 -5.98 14.31 -3.51
N GLN A 65 -5.36 13.64 -4.49
CA GLN A 65 -5.96 12.54 -5.23
C GLN A 65 -5.14 11.29 -4.99
N ILE A 66 -5.80 10.15 -4.77
CA ILE A 66 -5.13 8.84 -4.62
C ILE A 66 -5.88 7.77 -5.39
N PHE A 67 -5.13 6.90 -6.01
CA PHE A 67 -5.60 5.61 -6.49
C PHE A 67 -4.62 4.54 -6.03
N LEU A 68 -5.15 3.51 -5.40
CA LEU A 68 -4.38 2.36 -4.93
C LEU A 68 -5.19 1.09 -5.15
N THR A 69 -4.60 0.10 -5.75
CA THR A 69 -5.10 -1.27 -5.75
C THR A 69 -3.99 -2.21 -5.30
N SER A 70 -4.37 -3.24 -4.57
CA SER A 70 -3.46 -4.18 -3.96
C SER A 70 -4.04 -5.59 -4.05
N LEU A 71 -3.20 -6.55 -4.35
CA LEU A 71 -3.56 -7.97 -4.33
C LEU A 71 -2.57 -8.70 -3.42
N MET A 72 -3.07 -9.22 -2.31
CA MET A 72 -2.28 -10.00 -1.37
C MET A 72 -2.71 -11.46 -1.40
N TYR A 73 -1.75 -12.34 -1.54
CA TYR A 73 -1.89 -13.79 -1.30
C TYR A 73 -1.25 -14.13 0.04
N ARG A 74 -2.01 -14.82 0.90
CA ARG A 74 -1.55 -15.30 2.21
C ARG A 74 -1.67 -16.82 2.28
N TYR A 75 -0.61 -17.46 2.72
CA TYR A 75 -0.55 -18.91 2.90
C TYR A 75 -0.14 -19.25 4.33
N LYS A 76 -0.97 -20.03 5.05
CA LYS A 76 -0.64 -20.57 6.37
C LYS A 76 0.26 -21.78 6.22
N LEU A 77 1.42 -21.78 6.86
CA LEU A 77 2.33 -22.92 6.84
C LEU A 77 1.68 -24.16 7.50
N PRO A 78 1.98 -25.37 7.02
CA PRO A 78 1.43 -26.61 7.57
C PRO A 78 2.02 -27.00 8.95
N PHE A 79 3.02 -26.29 9.39
CA PHE A 79 3.71 -26.50 10.67
C PHE A 79 3.82 -25.19 11.43
N THR A 80 3.90 -25.28 12.75
CA THR A 80 4.00 -24.13 13.65
C THR A 80 5.43 -24.01 14.13
N ILE A 81 6.05 -22.83 13.96
CA ILE A 81 7.34 -22.47 14.55
C ILE A 81 7.03 -21.51 15.70
N PHE A 82 6.82 -22.02 16.90
CA PHE A 82 6.35 -21.31 18.10
C PHE A 82 4.92 -20.74 17.97
N PHE A 83 4.59 -20.11 16.83
CA PHE A 83 3.29 -19.51 16.52
C PHE A 83 2.84 -19.93 15.13
N ASP A 84 1.54 -19.79 14.86
CA ASP A 84 1.00 -19.91 13.52
C ASP A 84 1.72 -18.96 12.59
N THR A 85 2.28 -19.50 11.51
CA THR A 85 3.15 -18.77 10.62
C THR A 85 2.50 -18.63 9.23
N TYR A 86 2.55 -17.45 8.68
CA TYR A 86 1.97 -17.10 7.39
C TYR A 86 3.02 -16.52 6.47
N LEU A 87 3.01 -16.95 5.21
CA LEU A 87 3.72 -16.31 4.13
C LEU A 87 2.75 -15.42 3.37
N LYS A 88 3.19 -14.21 3.03
CA LYS A 88 2.40 -13.24 2.27
C LYS A 88 3.18 -12.79 1.06
N LEU A 89 2.51 -12.75 -0.07
CA LEU A 89 2.99 -12.11 -1.30
C LEU A 89 2.00 -11.01 -1.65
N ARG A 90 2.48 -9.79 -1.89
CA ARG A 90 1.63 -8.66 -2.23
C ARG A 90 2.15 -7.92 -3.44
N TYR A 91 1.23 -7.54 -4.29
CA TYR A 91 1.46 -6.65 -5.42
C TYR A 91 0.57 -5.43 -5.27
N ASP A 92 1.18 -4.26 -5.39
CA ASP A 92 0.53 -2.97 -5.26
C ASP A 92 0.64 -2.19 -6.57
N LEU A 93 -0.40 -1.45 -6.91
CA LEU A 93 -0.45 -0.56 -8.05
C LEU A 93 -1.17 0.73 -7.64
N GLY A 94 -0.51 1.87 -7.79
CA GLY A 94 -1.12 3.12 -7.37
C GLY A 94 -0.25 4.35 -7.57
N ASN A 95 -0.85 5.50 -7.33
CA ASN A 95 -0.15 6.78 -7.28
C ASN A 95 -1.00 7.81 -6.51
N THR A 96 -0.36 8.93 -6.15
CA THR A 96 -1.02 10.14 -5.65
C THR A 96 -0.74 11.30 -6.60
N TRP A 97 -1.69 12.23 -6.69
CA TRP A 97 -1.57 13.43 -7.51
C TRP A 97 -1.96 14.67 -6.70
N ALA A 98 -1.31 15.78 -6.97
CA ALA A 98 -1.63 17.03 -6.31
C ALA A 98 -2.95 17.63 -6.83
N GLU A 99 -3.27 17.42 -8.10
CA GLU A 99 -4.45 17.97 -8.77
C GLU A 99 -5.15 16.94 -9.65
N GLN A 100 -6.45 17.13 -9.88
CA GLN A 100 -7.27 16.18 -10.66
C GLN A 100 -6.81 16.10 -12.13
N GLU A 101 -6.38 17.23 -12.70
CA GLU A 101 -5.90 17.32 -14.08
C GLU A 101 -4.58 16.56 -14.32
N GLN A 102 -3.88 16.23 -13.24
CA GLN A 102 -2.61 15.49 -13.28
C GLN A 102 -2.82 13.96 -13.26
N ILE A 103 -4.05 13.48 -13.08
CA ILE A 103 -4.32 12.04 -13.02
C ILE A 103 -4.01 11.40 -14.36
N LYS A 104 -2.96 10.59 -14.38
CA LYS A 104 -2.55 9.81 -15.55
C LYS A 104 -2.27 8.38 -15.12
N PHE A 105 -3.04 7.45 -15.64
CA PHE A 105 -2.86 6.02 -15.33
C PHE A 105 -1.54 5.44 -15.84
N LYS A 106 -0.86 6.11 -16.78
CA LYS A 106 0.48 5.73 -17.24
C LYS A 106 1.58 5.95 -16.18
N ASP A 107 1.30 6.79 -15.19
CA ASP A 107 2.25 7.15 -14.14
C ASP A 107 2.05 6.31 -12.86
N LEU A 108 1.24 5.23 -12.95
CA LEU A 108 1.04 4.33 -11.83
C LEU A 108 2.36 3.63 -11.48
N ARG A 109 2.65 3.63 -10.19
CA ARG A 109 3.77 2.93 -9.60
C ARG A 109 3.35 1.50 -9.27
N HIS A 110 4.31 0.61 -9.36
CA HIS A 110 4.15 -0.79 -9.02
C HIS A 110 4.95 -1.10 -7.77
N GLY A 111 4.41 -1.89 -6.88
CA GLY A 111 5.08 -2.42 -5.70
C GLY A 111 4.96 -3.93 -5.66
N ILE A 112 6.03 -4.60 -5.28
CA ILE A 112 5.98 -6.03 -4.98
C ILE A 112 6.67 -6.26 -3.66
N GLY A 113 6.10 -7.12 -2.83
CA GLY A 113 6.70 -7.47 -1.55
C GLY A 113 6.31 -8.84 -1.07
N PHE A 114 7.18 -9.36 -0.24
CA PHE A 114 7.03 -10.63 0.45
C PHE A 114 7.11 -10.39 1.96
N ALA A 115 6.31 -11.12 2.73
CA ALA A 115 6.37 -11.05 4.18
C ALA A 115 6.21 -12.43 4.82
N ILE A 116 6.80 -12.56 6.00
CA ILE A 116 6.55 -13.63 6.96
C ILE A 116 5.88 -13.03 8.19
N SER A 117 4.78 -13.61 8.62
CA SER A 117 3.97 -13.13 9.73
C SER A 117 3.72 -14.24 10.73
N PHE A 118 3.81 -13.92 12.02
CA PHE A 118 3.60 -14.81 13.14
C PHE A 118 2.41 -14.32 13.96
N ASP A 119 1.48 -15.21 14.28
CA ASP A 119 0.30 -14.87 15.09
C ASP A 119 0.65 -15.00 16.58
N THR A 120 1.19 -13.90 17.14
CA THR A 120 1.64 -13.87 18.54
C THR A 120 0.53 -13.45 19.50
N PRO A 121 0.63 -13.76 20.82
CA PRO A 121 -0.37 -13.37 21.81
C PRO A 121 -0.58 -11.84 21.96
N ILE A 122 0.41 -11.05 21.56
CA ILE A 122 0.35 -9.56 21.59
C ILE A 122 -0.05 -8.96 20.24
N GLY A 123 -0.50 -9.79 19.30
CA GLY A 123 -0.84 -9.42 17.94
C GLY A 123 0.16 -9.96 16.89
N PRO A 124 -0.15 -9.84 15.62
CA PRO A 124 0.72 -10.35 14.56
C PRO A 124 2.07 -9.62 14.55
N ALA A 125 3.16 -10.41 14.48
CA ALA A 125 4.49 -9.89 14.20
C ALA A 125 4.81 -10.16 12.73
N GLU A 126 5.25 -9.16 11.98
CA GLU A 126 5.49 -9.29 10.55
C GLU A 126 6.83 -8.68 10.15
N PHE A 127 7.60 -9.47 9.42
CA PHE A 127 8.80 -9.02 8.70
C PHE A 127 8.48 -9.02 7.20
N ALA A 128 8.69 -7.89 6.56
CA ALA A 128 8.42 -7.76 5.15
C ALA A 128 9.59 -7.14 4.41
N VAL A 129 9.70 -7.48 3.13
CA VAL A 129 10.62 -6.87 2.18
C VAL A 129 9.84 -6.48 0.94
N GLY A 130 10.10 -5.30 0.41
CA GLY A 130 9.41 -4.83 -0.78
C GLY A 130 10.27 -3.92 -1.63
N ARG A 131 9.87 -3.80 -2.89
CA ARG A 131 10.49 -2.91 -3.86
C ARG A 131 9.43 -2.29 -4.76
N SER A 132 9.59 -0.99 -5.04
CA SER A 132 8.74 -0.28 -5.99
C SER A 132 9.44 -0.10 -7.34
N PHE A 133 8.65 0.08 -8.39
CA PHE A 133 9.13 0.40 -9.72
C PHE A 133 8.09 1.17 -10.52
N LEU A 134 8.58 1.95 -11.49
CA LEU A 134 7.77 2.74 -12.40
C LEU A 134 8.19 2.45 -13.84
N PHE A 135 7.22 2.12 -14.69
CA PHE A 135 7.45 1.96 -16.11
C PHE A 135 7.41 3.33 -16.80
N ARG A 136 8.55 3.72 -17.37
CA ARG A 136 8.70 4.96 -18.15
C ARG A 136 8.80 4.62 -19.64
N LYS A 137 7.71 4.78 -20.35
CA LYS A 137 7.68 4.55 -21.81
C LYS A 137 8.36 5.67 -22.62
N ASP A 138 8.58 6.80 -21.98
CA ASP A 138 9.20 8.02 -22.55
C ASP A 138 10.74 7.99 -22.52
N LEU A 139 11.36 7.01 -21.84
CA LEU A 139 12.80 6.86 -21.73
C LEU A 139 13.24 5.51 -22.34
N PRO A 140 13.63 5.47 -23.64
CA PRO A 140 13.96 4.22 -24.32
C PRO A 140 15.21 3.51 -23.76
N GLU A 141 16.15 4.25 -23.19
CA GLU A 141 17.37 3.67 -22.61
C GLU A 141 17.16 3.03 -21.22
N ASN A 142 16.21 3.53 -20.44
CA ASN A 142 15.89 3.01 -19.11
C ASN A 142 14.36 3.00 -18.87
N PRO A 143 13.64 2.04 -19.45
CA PRO A 143 12.18 2.01 -19.38
C PRO A 143 11.63 1.69 -17.98
N ILE A 144 12.47 1.26 -17.05
CA ILE A 144 12.07 0.89 -15.68
C ILE A 144 12.89 1.66 -14.67
N SER A 145 12.24 2.62 -14.01
CA SER A 145 12.79 3.26 -12.80
C SER A 145 12.51 2.35 -11.60
N ARG A 146 13.55 1.95 -10.88
CA ARG A 146 13.46 1.05 -9.72
C ARG A 146 13.73 1.85 -8.45
N GLY A 147 12.86 1.69 -7.46
CA GLY A 147 13.10 2.16 -6.10
C GLY A 147 14.08 1.26 -5.34
N ASP A 148 14.38 1.63 -4.12
CA ASP A 148 15.21 0.83 -3.22
C ASP A 148 14.45 -0.40 -2.72
N VAL A 149 15.22 -1.39 -2.26
CA VAL A 149 14.66 -2.52 -1.51
C VAL A 149 14.50 -2.07 -0.07
N LEU A 150 13.28 -2.09 0.43
CA LEU A 150 12.95 -1.69 1.79
C LEU A 150 12.55 -2.90 2.62
N PHE A 151 12.99 -2.88 3.88
CA PHE A 151 12.64 -3.86 4.90
C PHE A 151 11.70 -3.20 5.90
N TYR A 152 10.66 -3.92 6.29
CA TYR A 152 9.67 -3.47 7.25
C TYR A 152 9.56 -4.47 8.39
N PHE A 153 9.30 -3.94 9.56
CA PHE A 153 8.94 -4.72 10.73
C PHE A 153 7.75 -4.09 11.43
N SER A 154 6.79 -4.92 11.80
CA SER A 154 5.65 -4.49 12.59
C SER A 154 5.28 -5.55 13.62
N ILE A 155 4.71 -5.11 14.74
CA ILE A 155 4.17 -5.99 15.78
C ILE A 155 2.94 -5.35 16.39
N GLY A 156 1.91 -6.15 16.64
CA GLY A 156 0.65 -5.72 17.21
C GLY A 156 -0.45 -5.52 16.18
N TYR A 157 -1.63 -5.13 16.68
CA TYR A 157 -2.77 -4.77 15.83
C TYR A 157 -2.71 -3.27 15.54
N TYR A 158 -2.92 -2.92 14.28
CA TYR A 158 -3.18 -1.54 13.89
C TYR A 158 -4.66 -1.25 14.08
N TYR A 159 -4.98 -0.24 14.84
CA TYR A 159 -6.33 0.27 15.07
C TYR A 159 -6.56 1.54 14.28
#